data_493b35dc97e81d5a5ab04abd3be93683
#
_entry.id   493b35dc97e81d5a5ab04abd3be93683
#
_cell.length_a   1.000
_cell.length_b   1.000
_cell.length_c   1.000
_cell.angle_alpha   90.00
_cell.angle_beta   90.00
_cell.angle_gamma   90.00
#
_symmetry.space_group_name_H-M   'P 1'
#
loop_
_entity.id
_entity.type
_entity.pdbx_description
1 polymer ?
#
loop_
_entity_poly.entity_id
_entity_poly.type
_entity_poly.pdbx_seq_one_letter_code
_entity_poly.pdbx_strand_id
1 'polypeptide(L)'
;MALLESDVSIREVVTTDPEKAQALDNDVRAKVLDMLVDEELTIDGIHAELQRRGEGKAETTVRHHVNVLQDAGMVEISRLEEAGGGTRKYYRSNTRVFSYDLPEEGEETLAAAQADATDELGRLVETLYAEHGDEIEAVARGMKPCEYCETQHYEEFVVRELLDRALIELGEDGTLEELL
;
A
#
# COMPACT_ATOMS: atom_id res chain seq x y z
N MET A 1 13.25 41.95 -8.18
CA MET A 1 14.33 41.06 -7.72
C MET A 1 13.65 39.95 -6.93
N ALA A 2 13.69 38.72 -7.41
CA ALA A 2 13.15 37.58 -6.66
C ALA A 2 13.96 37.42 -5.38
N LEU A 3 13.29 37.21 -4.23
CA LEU A 3 13.93 36.97 -2.93
C LEU A 3 14.24 35.48 -2.72
N LEU A 4 13.52 34.61 -3.45
CA LEU A 4 13.71 33.17 -3.47
C LEU A 4 13.25 32.65 -4.85
N GLU A 5 14.06 31.82 -5.46
CA GLU A 5 13.72 31.03 -6.63
C GLU A 5 14.19 29.61 -6.37
N SER A 6 13.26 28.67 -6.38
CA SER A 6 13.56 27.24 -6.16
C SER A 6 12.89 26.43 -7.25
N ASP A 7 13.62 25.45 -7.77
CA ASP A 7 13.06 24.42 -8.67
C ASP A 7 12.39 23.36 -7.81
N VAL A 8 11.04 23.36 -7.81
CA VAL A 8 10.24 22.40 -7.06
C VAL A 8 9.72 21.36 -8.03
N SER A 9 10.20 20.13 -7.92
CA SER A 9 9.70 18.98 -8.66
C SER A 9 8.86 18.06 -7.78
N ILE A 10 7.99 17.25 -8.40
CA ILE A 10 7.26 16.21 -7.71
C ILE A 10 8.25 15.11 -7.37
N ARG A 11 8.43 14.82 -6.06
CA ARG A 11 9.31 13.77 -5.55
C ARG A 11 8.54 12.52 -5.16
N GLU A 12 7.25 12.67 -4.87
CA GLU A 12 6.42 11.61 -4.33
C GLU A 12 5.00 11.75 -4.87
N VAL A 13 4.37 10.62 -5.18
CA VAL A 13 2.96 10.54 -5.54
C VAL A 13 2.25 9.65 -4.52
N VAL A 14 1.35 10.26 -3.74
CA VAL A 14 0.53 9.56 -2.77
C VAL A 14 -0.91 9.50 -3.27
N THR A 15 -1.43 8.29 -3.42
CA THR A 15 -2.86 8.06 -3.66
C THR A 15 -3.53 7.75 -2.34
N THR A 16 -4.50 8.57 -1.92
CA THR A 16 -5.21 8.39 -0.66
C THR A 16 -6.68 8.06 -0.90
N ASP A 17 -7.07 6.87 -0.44
CA ASP A 17 -8.45 6.59 -0.08
C ASP A 17 -8.69 7.23 1.30
N PRO A 18 -9.69 8.14 1.47
CA PRO A 18 -9.93 8.80 2.75
C PRO A 18 -10.20 7.84 3.91
N GLU A 19 -10.85 6.71 3.65
CA GLU A 19 -11.15 5.69 4.67
C GLU A 19 -9.86 4.98 5.10
N LYS A 20 -9.01 4.61 4.16
CA LYS A 20 -7.69 4.03 4.45
C LYS A 20 -6.76 5.01 5.14
N ALA A 21 -6.73 6.27 4.68
CA ALA A 21 -5.92 7.32 5.31
C ALA A 21 -6.34 7.52 6.78
N GLN A 22 -7.65 7.59 7.06
CA GLN A 22 -8.17 7.70 8.42
C GLN A 22 -7.87 6.44 9.26
N ALA A 23 -7.92 5.26 8.65
CA ALA A 23 -7.57 4.02 9.33
C ALA A 23 -6.09 3.99 9.75
N LEU A 24 -5.20 4.58 8.95
CA LEU A 24 -3.75 4.65 9.22
C LEU A 24 -3.34 5.81 10.14
N ASP A 25 -4.23 6.75 10.45
CA ASP A 25 -3.97 7.86 11.37
C ASP A 25 -3.91 7.38 12.85
N ASN A 26 -3.19 6.28 13.09
CA ASN A 26 -2.97 5.73 14.43
C ASN A 26 -1.82 4.71 14.42
N ASP A 27 -0.78 4.96 15.20
CA ASP A 27 0.43 4.13 15.28
C ASP A 27 0.14 2.67 15.63
N VAL A 28 -0.85 2.40 16.49
CA VAL A 28 -1.19 1.03 16.88
C VAL A 28 -1.81 0.28 15.70
N ARG A 29 -2.64 0.94 14.88
CA ARG A 29 -3.22 0.32 13.69
C ARG A 29 -2.16 0.02 12.64
N ALA A 30 -1.21 0.92 12.42
CA ALA A 30 -0.08 0.67 11.53
C ALA A 30 0.74 -0.56 11.99
N LYS A 31 1.03 -0.68 13.29
CA LYS A 31 1.72 -1.86 13.87
C LYS A 31 0.92 -3.15 13.74
N VAL A 32 -0.40 -3.09 13.93
CA VAL A 32 -1.29 -4.25 13.74
C VAL A 32 -1.28 -4.68 12.28
N LEU A 33 -1.34 -3.73 11.35
CA LEU A 33 -1.30 -4.02 9.93
C LEU A 33 0.01 -4.72 9.56
N ASP A 34 1.15 -4.18 10.00
CA ASP A 34 2.48 -4.73 9.78
C ASP A 34 2.60 -6.20 10.26
N MET A 35 2.12 -6.51 11.48
CA MET A 35 2.10 -7.88 11.98
C MET A 35 1.28 -8.83 11.11
N LEU A 36 0.15 -8.35 10.57
CA LEU A 36 -0.79 -9.15 9.79
C LEU A 36 -0.38 -9.34 8.33
N VAL A 37 0.67 -8.66 7.86
CA VAL A 37 1.26 -8.89 6.53
C VAL A 37 1.92 -10.26 6.48
N ASP A 38 2.70 -10.59 7.49
CA ASP A 38 3.53 -11.80 7.50
C ASP A 38 2.82 -13.00 8.15
N GLU A 39 1.93 -12.78 9.13
CA GLU A 39 1.32 -13.85 9.93
C GLU A 39 -0.21 -13.73 10.03
N GLU A 40 -0.89 -14.88 10.08
CA GLU A 40 -2.29 -14.97 10.48
C GLU A 40 -2.42 -14.93 11.98
N LEU A 41 -3.07 -13.94 12.55
CA LEU A 41 -3.23 -13.80 13.99
C LEU A 41 -4.70 -13.66 14.39
N THR A 42 -5.01 -14.19 15.58
CA THR A 42 -6.28 -13.92 16.28
C THR A 42 -6.17 -12.61 17.05
N ILE A 43 -7.31 -12.07 17.54
CA ILE A 43 -7.29 -10.89 18.43
C ILE A 43 -6.38 -11.10 19.64
N ASP A 44 -6.44 -12.29 20.26
CA ASP A 44 -5.59 -12.64 21.40
C ASP A 44 -4.10 -12.67 21.01
N GLY A 45 -3.79 -13.19 19.82
CA GLY A 45 -2.44 -13.21 19.26
C GLY A 45 -1.89 -11.80 19.02
N ILE A 46 -2.68 -10.94 18.37
CA ILE A 46 -2.34 -9.53 18.14
C ILE A 46 -2.13 -8.80 19.48
N HIS A 47 -3.02 -9.04 20.45
CA HIS A 47 -2.93 -8.44 21.79
C HIS A 47 -1.63 -8.84 22.49
N ALA A 48 -1.30 -10.16 22.49
CA ALA A 48 -0.08 -10.66 23.10
C ALA A 48 1.18 -10.07 22.44
N GLU A 49 1.19 -9.96 21.12
CA GLU A 49 2.30 -9.39 20.37
C GLU A 49 2.48 -7.89 20.64
N LEU A 50 1.37 -7.11 20.68
CA LEU A 50 1.41 -5.70 21.07
C LEU A 50 1.97 -5.52 22.48
N GLN A 51 1.55 -6.36 23.44
CA GLN A 51 2.11 -6.33 24.80
C GLN A 51 3.61 -6.62 24.82
N ARG A 52 4.06 -7.61 24.04
CA ARG A 52 5.48 -7.94 23.90
C ARG A 52 6.30 -6.77 23.35
N ARG A 53 5.72 -5.97 22.45
CA ARG A 53 6.32 -4.76 21.87
C ARG A 53 6.20 -3.53 22.79
N GLY A 54 5.62 -3.66 23.99
CA GLY A 54 5.47 -2.57 24.96
C GLY A 54 4.20 -1.72 24.78
N GLU A 55 3.29 -2.14 23.91
CA GLU A 55 2.01 -1.47 23.66
C GLU A 55 0.93 -2.04 24.58
N GLY A 56 0.82 -1.49 25.79
CA GLY A 56 -0.11 -1.97 26.83
C GLY A 56 -1.58 -1.63 26.59
N LYS A 57 -2.17 -2.09 25.48
CA LYS A 57 -3.58 -1.87 25.12
C LYS A 57 -4.46 -2.97 25.69
N ALA A 58 -5.73 -2.64 26.03
CA ALA A 58 -6.71 -3.67 26.37
C ALA A 58 -7.15 -4.45 25.14
N GLU A 59 -7.51 -5.74 25.29
CA GLU A 59 -8.00 -6.58 24.19
C GLU A 59 -9.17 -5.96 23.42
N THR A 60 -10.10 -5.32 24.12
CA THR A 60 -11.23 -4.58 23.51
C THR A 60 -10.78 -3.45 22.59
N THR A 61 -9.70 -2.77 22.95
CA THR A 61 -9.08 -1.74 22.11
C THR A 61 -8.43 -2.34 20.88
N VAL A 62 -7.72 -3.46 21.03
CA VAL A 62 -7.12 -4.20 19.89
C VAL A 62 -8.22 -4.64 18.93
N ARG A 63 -9.30 -5.22 19.43
CA ARG A 63 -10.47 -5.60 18.63
C ARG A 63 -11.05 -4.42 17.86
N HIS A 64 -11.16 -3.25 18.50
CA HIS A 64 -11.60 -2.04 17.83
C HIS A 64 -10.64 -1.62 16.69
N HIS A 65 -9.33 -1.67 16.91
CA HIS A 65 -8.34 -1.34 15.88
C HIS A 65 -8.41 -2.30 14.68
N VAL A 66 -8.55 -3.60 14.92
CA VAL A 66 -8.73 -4.60 13.85
C VAL A 66 -10.02 -4.36 13.08
N ASN A 67 -11.13 -4.03 13.75
CA ASN A 67 -12.39 -3.73 13.08
C ASN A 67 -12.27 -2.48 12.18
N VAL A 68 -11.62 -1.42 12.65
CA VAL A 68 -11.38 -0.20 11.83
C VAL A 68 -10.58 -0.52 10.57
N LEU A 69 -9.53 -1.36 10.69
CA LEU A 69 -8.73 -1.79 9.54
C LEU A 69 -9.54 -2.70 8.60
N GLN A 70 -10.41 -3.55 9.14
CA GLN A 70 -11.29 -4.41 8.35
C GLN A 70 -12.37 -3.60 7.63
N ASP A 71 -12.99 -2.62 8.28
CA ASP A 71 -13.99 -1.72 7.69
C ASP A 71 -13.37 -0.88 6.55
N ALA A 72 -12.10 -0.49 6.68
CA ALA A 72 -11.32 0.17 5.64
C ALA A 72 -10.82 -0.78 4.53
N GLY A 73 -11.14 -2.08 4.59
CA GLY A 73 -10.76 -3.08 3.59
C GLY A 73 -9.27 -3.44 3.56
N MET A 74 -8.52 -3.15 4.63
CA MET A 74 -7.07 -3.40 4.72
C MET A 74 -6.73 -4.73 5.42
N VAL A 75 -7.69 -5.29 6.16
CA VAL A 75 -7.57 -6.57 6.89
C VAL A 75 -8.77 -7.45 6.60
N GLU A 76 -8.53 -8.72 6.37
CA GLU A 76 -9.55 -9.72 6.08
C GLU A 76 -9.49 -10.89 7.08
N ILE A 77 -10.61 -11.63 7.17
CA ILE A 77 -10.61 -12.91 7.88
C ILE A 77 -10.06 -13.95 6.92
N SER A 78 -8.86 -14.43 7.20
CA SER A 78 -8.20 -15.47 6.41
C SER A 78 -8.70 -16.86 6.74
N ARG A 79 -9.08 -17.10 8.02
CA ARG A 79 -9.48 -18.42 8.49
C ARG A 79 -10.48 -18.34 9.65
N LEU A 80 -11.39 -19.31 9.67
CA LEU A 80 -12.32 -19.56 10.78
C LEU A 80 -12.04 -20.95 11.36
N GLU A 81 -12.02 -21.05 12.68
CA GLU A 81 -11.79 -22.31 13.41
C GLU A 81 -12.84 -22.47 14.49
N GLU A 82 -13.44 -23.66 14.61
CA GLU A 82 -14.31 -23.99 15.74
C GLU A 82 -13.48 -24.19 17.00
N ALA A 83 -13.81 -23.48 18.06
CA ALA A 83 -13.10 -23.56 19.34
C ALA A 83 -14.06 -23.39 20.52
N GLY A 84 -14.18 -24.41 21.33
CA GLY A 84 -14.82 -24.34 22.66
C GLY A 84 -16.27 -23.84 22.69
N GLY A 85 -17.08 -24.10 21.65
CA GLY A 85 -18.45 -23.64 21.52
C GLY A 85 -18.63 -22.27 20.85
N GLY A 86 -17.57 -21.73 20.25
CA GLY A 86 -17.56 -20.50 19.45
C GLY A 86 -16.68 -20.63 18.22
N THR A 87 -16.54 -19.53 17.48
CA THR A 87 -15.69 -19.45 16.31
C THR A 87 -14.52 -18.53 16.58
N ARG A 88 -13.29 -19.03 16.37
CA ARG A 88 -12.06 -18.27 16.41
C ARG A 88 -11.78 -17.72 15.01
N LYS A 89 -11.55 -16.41 14.93
CA LYS A 89 -11.23 -15.70 13.69
C LYS A 89 -9.75 -15.43 13.62
N TYR A 90 -9.14 -15.76 12.48
CA TYR A 90 -7.79 -15.38 12.13
C TYR A 90 -7.85 -14.27 11.11
N TYR A 91 -7.02 -13.26 11.29
CA TYR A 91 -6.97 -12.06 10.46
C TYR A 91 -5.64 -12.02 9.72
N ARG A 92 -5.66 -11.50 8.51
CA ARG A 92 -4.49 -11.23 7.69
C ARG A 92 -4.64 -9.90 6.98
N SER A 93 -3.54 -9.20 6.77
CA SER A 93 -3.52 -7.99 5.97
C SER A 93 -3.47 -8.31 4.47
N ASN A 94 -4.20 -7.55 3.68
CA ASN A 94 -4.10 -7.49 2.23
C ASN A 94 -3.41 -6.20 1.77
N THR A 95 -2.86 -5.42 2.71
CA THR A 95 -2.25 -4.11 2.46
C THR A 95 -0.92 -4.02 3.20
N ARG A 96 0.14 -3.69 2.48
CA ARG A 96 1.46 -3.39 3.06
C ARG A 96 1.69 -1.89 3.01
N VAL A 97 2.15 -1.32 4.11
CA VAL A 97 2.50 0.10 4.22
C VAL A 97 3.99 0.20 4.49
N PHE A 98 4.69 0.91 3.64
CA PHE A 98 6.09 1.25 3.86
C PHE A 98 6.17 2.65 4.48
N SER A 99 6.91 2.77 5.58
CA SER A 99 7.15 4.03 6.30
C SER A 99 8.64 4.40 6.34
N TYR A 100 9.37 4.02 5.29
CA TYR A 100 10.80 4.28 5.21
C TYR A 100 11.08 5.34 4.15
N ASP A 101 11.87 6.32 4.54
CA ASP A 101 12.47 7.27 3.61
C ASP A 101 13.88 6.80 3.24
N LEU A 102 14.28 7.01 2.00
CA LEU A 102 15.67 6.81 1.62
C LEU A 102 16.55 7.86 2.34
N PRO A 103 17.70 7.46 2.92
CA PRO A 103 18.63 8.45 3.46
C PRO A 103 19.15 9.36 2.33
N GLU A 104 19.43 10.65 2.64
CA GLU A 104 19.90 11.63 1.64
C GLU A 104 21.08 11.12 0.80
N GLU A 105 22.01 10.40 1.42
CA GLU A 105 23.16 9.78 0.74
C GLU A 105 22.74 8.65 -0.21
N GLY A 106 21.57 8.04 0.00
CA GLY A 106 21.00 7.00 -0.84
C GLY A 106 20.47 7.54 -2.17
N GLU A 107 19.89 8.74 -2.18
CA GLU A 107 19.38 9.37 -3.39
C GLU A 107 20.49 9.58 -4.43
N GLU A 108 21.64 10.16 -4.02
CA GLU A 108 22.77 10.35 -4.92
C GLU A 108 23.36 9.02 -5.41
N THR A 109 23.46 8.04 -4.51
CA THR A 109 24.00 6.71 -4.84
C THR A 109 23.12 5.96 -5.84
N LEU A 110 21.83 6.12 -5.77
CA LEU A 110 20.86 5.42 -6.62
C LEU A 110 20.49 6.17 -7.90
N ALA A 111 20.99 7.40 -8.11
CA ALA A 111 20.60 8.24 -9.24
C ALA A 111 20.81 7.56 -10.61
N ALA A 112 21.92 6.82 -10.79
CA ALA A 112 22.21 6.10 -12.01
C ALA A 112 21.23 4.92 -12.21
N ALA A 113 20.98 4.13 -11.15
CA ALA A 113 20.01 3.04 -11.18
C ALA A 113 18.59 3.53 -11.43
N GLN A 114 18.24 4.70 -10.87
CA GLN A 114 16.96 5.33 -11.13
C GLN A 114 16.79 5.74 -12.59
N ALA A 115 17.85 6.28 -13.23
CA ALA A 115 17.81 6.62 -14.64
C ALA A 115 17.62 5.37 -15.51
N ASP A 116 18.36 4.30 -15.26
CA ASP A 116 18.23 3.02 -15.98
C ASP A 116 16.81 2.44 -15.79
N ALA A 117 16.29 2.44 -14.55
CA ALA A 117 14.93 1.99 -14.26
C ALA A 117 13.87 2.84 -14.97
N THR A 118 14.06 4.15 -15.05
CA THR A 118 13.16 5.06 -15.76
C THR A 118 13.09 4.72 -17.25
N ASP A 119 14.21 4.44 -17.88
CA ASP A 119 14.28 4.08 -19.30
C ASP A 119 13.59 2.72 -19.57
N GLU A 120 13.79 1.72 -18.70
CA GLU A 120 13.15 0.41 -18.85
C GLU A 120 11.63 0.49 -18.58
N LEU A 121 11.22 1.21 -17.55
CA LEU A 121 9.79 1.42 -17.25
C LEU A 121 9.10 2.20 -18.38
N GLY A 122 9.79 3.17 -19.00
CA GLY A 122 9.26 3.89 -20.15
C GLY A 122 8.91 2.94 -21.30
N ARG A 123 9.82 2.01 -21.65
CA ARG A 123 9.56 0.99 -22.69
C ARG A 123 8.43 0.03 -22.31
N LEU A 124 8.37 -0.35 -21.04
CA LEU A 124 7.28 -1.21 -20.53
C LEU A 124 5.93 -0.49 -20.67
N VAL A 125 5.85 0.78 -20.28
CA VAL A 125 4.61 1.59 -20.38
C VAL A 125 4.20 1.77 -21.84
N GLU A 126 5.13 2.03 -22.77
CA GLU A 126 4.84 2.10 -24.19
C GLU A 126 4.25 0.79 -24.71
N THR A 127 4.80 -0.36 -24.27
CA THR A 127 4.30 -1.69 -24.66
C THR A 127 2.90 -1.93 -24.10
N LEU A 128 2.68 -1.61 -22.82
CA LEU A 128 1.35 -1.73 -22.17
C LEU A 128 0.29 -0.88 -22.89
N TYR A 129 0.65 0.34 -23.27
CA TYR A 129 -0.27 1.21 -24.00
C TYR A 129 -0.54 0.73 -25.43
N ALA A 130 0.45 0.16 -26.11
CA ALA A 130 0.27 -0.39 -27.44
C ALA A 130 -0.64 -1.62 -27.45
N GLU A 131 -0.61 -2.44 -26.40
CA GLU A 131 -1.35 -3.69 -26.32
C GLU A 131 -2.70 -3.54 -25.58
N HIS A 132 -2.80 -2.66 -24.60
CA HIS A 132 -3.94 -2.52 -23.66
C HIS A 132 -4.47 -1.08 -23.53
N GLY A 133 -4.14 -0.19 -24.44
CA GLY A 133 -4.52 1.23 -24.34
C GLY A 133 -6.03 1.45 -24.27
N ASP A 134 -6.81 0.71 -25.06
CA ASP A 134 -8.27 0.82 -25.08
C ASP A 134 -8.90 0.45 -23.73
N GLU A 135 -8.38 -0.58 -23.08
CA GLU A 135 -8.82 -1.04 -21.75
C GLU A 135 -8.43 -0.03 -20.66
N ILE A 136 -7.18 0.49 -20.70
CA ILE A 136 -6.70 1.52 -19.77
C ILE A 136 -7.57 2.76 -19.85
N GLU A 137 -7.84 3.26 -21.07
CA GLU A 137 -8.71 4.41 -21.28
C GLU A 137 -10.16 4.15 -20.84
N ALA A 138 -10.69 2.95 -21.07
CA ALA A 138 -12.03 2.60 -20.64
C ALA A 138 -12.18 2.62 -19.12
N VAL A 139 -11.19 2.08 -18.38
CA VAL A 139 -11.14 2.11 -16.92
C VAL A 139 -11.00 3.55 -16.44
N ALA A 140 -10.05 4.32 -16.99
CA ALA A 140 -9.82 5.72 -16.63
C ALA A 140 -11.08 6.59 -16.81
N ARG A 141 -11.82 6.38 -17.90
CA ARG A 141 -13.11 7.08 -18.14
C ARG A 141 -14.16 6.73 -17.09
N GLY A 142 -14.18 5.47 -16.62
CA GLY A 142 -15.10 5.02 -15.56
C GLY A 142 -14.79 5.61 -14.19
N MET A 143 -13.56 6.06 -13.97
CA MET A 143 -13.10 6.64 -12.70
C MET A 143 -13.48 8.12 -12.51
N LYS A 144 -13.88 8.83 -13.58
CA LYS A 144 -14.21 10.26 -13.51
C LYS A 144 -15.41 10.49 -12.59
N PRO A 145 -15.25 11.08 -11.39
CA PRO A 145 -16.37 11.28 -10.46
C PRO A 145 -17.29 12.44 -10.88
N CYS A 146 -16.79 13.38 -11.70
CA CYS A 146 -17.57 14.48 -12.26
C CYS A 146 -16.81 15.14 -13.41
N GLU A 147 -17.52 15.97 -14.20
CA GLU A 147 -16.96 16.70 -15.34
C GLU A 147 -15.88 17.75 -14.96
N TYR A 148 -15.82 18.17 -13.69
CA TYR A 148 -14.82 19.12 -13.18
C TYR A 148 -13.47 18.47 -12.84
N CYS A 149 -13.39 17.14 -12.89
CA CYS A 149 -12.17 16.39 -12.58
C CYS A 149 -11.31 16.09 -13.83
N GLU A 150 -11.46 16.88 -14.91
CA GLU A 150 -10.72 16.66 -16.16
C GLU A 150 -9.20 16.87 -16.05
N THR A 151 -8.74 17.56 -14.98
CA THR A 151 -7.31 17.81 -14.74
C THR A 151 -6.61 16.66 -14.02
N GLN A 152 -7.33 15.61 -13.62
CA GLN A 152 -6.72 14.45 -12.97
C GLN A 152 -6.23 13.47 -14.05
N HIS A 153 -5.02 12.97 -13.86
CA HIS A 153 -4.35 12.02 -14.75
C HIS A 153 -4.81 10.58 -14.47
N TYR A 154 -6.09 10.27 -14.78
CA TYR A 154 -6.66 8.95 -14.47
C TYR A 154 -5.95 7.80 -15.21
N GLU A 155 -5.51 8.01 -16.44
CA GLU A 155 -4.75 7.02 -17.21
C GLU A 155 -3.39 6.75 -16.56
N GLU A 156 -2.68 7.81 -16.15
CA GLU A 156 -1.44 7.68 -15.39
C GLU A 156 -1.66 6.89 -14.09
N PHE A 157 -2.76 7.17 -13.38
CA PHE A 157 -3.13 6.41 -12.19
C PHE A 157 -3.35 4.92 -12.49
N VAL A 158 -4.09 4.58 -13.56
CA VAL A 158 -4.35 3.18 -13.94
C VAL A 158 -3.05 2.47 -14.28
N VAL A 159 -2.15 3.11 -15.04
CA VAL A 159 -0.84 2.52 -15.37
C VAL A 159 0.00 2.31 -14.11
N ARG A 160 0.06 3.29 -13.22
CA ARG A 160 0.78 3.17 -11.95
C ARG A 160 0.23 2.02 -11.10
N GLU A 161 -1.09 1.91 -10.96
CA GLU A 161 -1.75 0.83 -10.23
C GLU A 161 -1.44 -0.55 -10.83
N LEU A 162 -1.36 -0.66 -12.16
CA LEU A 162 -0.95 -1.90 -12.82
C LEU A 162 0.49 -2.29 -12.50
N LEU A 163 1.41 -1.32 -12.51
CA LEU A 163 2.82 -1.55 -12.17
C LEU A 163 2.97 -1.92 -10.68
N ASP A 164 2.27 -1.25 -9.78
CA ASP A 164 2.30 -1.54 -8.35
C ASP A 164 1.78 -2.95 -8.06
N ARG A 165 0.69 -3.37 -8.71
CA ARG A 165 0.17 -4.75 -8.59
C ARG A 165 1.15 -5.79 -9.12
N ALA A 166 1.79 -5.52 -10.25
CA ALA A 166 2.80 -6.43 -10.80
C ALA A 166 4.00 -6.57 -9.85
N LEU A 167 4.45 -5.48 -9.22
CA LEU A 167 5.53 -5.51 -8.23
C LEU A 167 5.13 -6.29 -6.97
N ILE A 168 3.88 -6.15 -6.50
CA ILE A 168 3.36 -6.92 -5.38
C ILE A 168 3.35 -8.42 -5.71
N GLU A 169 2.84 -8.79 -6.89
CA GLU A 169 2.79 -10.19 -7.35
C GLU A 169 4.18 -10.82 -7.42
N LEU A 170 5.17 -10.09 -7.99
CA LEU A 170 6.57 -10.53 -8.02
C LEU A 170 7.19 -10.71 -6.62
N GLY A 171 6.74 -9.93 -5.64
CA GLY A 171 7.17 -10.10 -4.25
C GLY A 171 6.51 -11.29 -3.55
N GLU A 172 5.23 -11.56 -3.84
CA GLU A 172 4.48 -12.66 -3.21
C GLU A 172 4.87 -14.06 -3.74
N ASP A 173 5.21 -14.17 -5.02
CA ASP A 173 5.61 -15.43 -5.63
C ASP A 173 7.10 -15.78 -5.41
N GLY A 174 7.84 -14.90 -4.74
CA GLY A 174 9.27 -15.07 -4.43
C GLY A 174 10.21 -14.71 -5.59
N THR A 175 9.69 -14.35 -6.76
CA THR A 175 10.50 -13.99 -7.92
C THR A 175 11.42 -12.80 -7.62
N LEU A 176 10.95 -11.82 -6.85
CA LEU A 176 11.75 -10.67 -6.48
C LEU A 176 12.93 -11.05 -5.58
N GLU A 177 12.76 -12.00 -4.65
CA GLU A 177 13.83 -12.51 -3.79
C GLU A 177 14.88 -13.30 -4.59
N GLU A 178 14.47 -14.02 -5.64
CA GLU A 178 15.38 -14.76 -6.50
C GLU A 178 16.23 -13.85 -7.42
N LEU A 179 15.71 -12.65 -7.71
CA LEU A 179 16.38 -11.66 -8.56
C LEU A 179 17.35 -10.75 -7.78
N LEU A 180 17.17 -10.60 -6.47
CA LEU A 180 17.97 -9.74 -5.58
C LEU A 180 19.03 -10.52 -4.80
#